data_2d8fdabb3d95a8a6f4c3c4df7de92857
#
_entry.id   2d8fdabb3d95a8a6f4c3c4df7de92857
#
_cell.length_a   1.000
_cell.length_b   1.000
_cell.length_c   1.000
_cell.angle_alpha   90.00
_cell.angle_beta   90.00
_cell.angle_gamma   90.00
#
_symmetry.space_group_name_H-M   'P 1'
#
loop_
_entity.id
_entity.type
_entity.pdbx_description
1 polymer ?
#
loop_
_entity_poly.entity_id
_entity_poly.type
_entity_poly.pdbx_seq_one_letter_code
_entity_poly.pdbx_strand_id
1 'polypeptide(L)'
;MKHHKSMRTLGRERNQRRALLKSLSASLIEEKKIKTTLARARELRPVMDKLVTLSKKGNVNAIRLLYAKVGRDNAKKLVGEIAISYKDRNGGYTRIIKLNPRKSDGALMAQIEFV
;
A
#
# COMPACT_ATOMS: atom_id res chain seq x y z
N MET A 1 28.65 2.91 -1.93
CA MET A 1 27.66 2.08 -2.62
C MET A 1 26.84 1.27 -1.61
N LYS A 2 25.54 1.26 -1.79
CA LYS A 2 24.68 0.50 -0.89
C LYS A 2 24.44 -0.88 -1.46
N HIS A 3 24.90 -1.89 -0.77
CA HIS A 3 24.77 -3.28 -1.21
C HIS A 3 23.48 -3.96 -0.76
N HIS A 4 22.81 -3.42 0.26
CA HIS A 4 21.67 -4.09 0.88
C HIS A 4 20.42 -3.22 0.93
N LYS A 5 20.02 -2.73 -0.24
CA LYS A 5 18.73 -2.03 -0.32
C LYS A 5 17.60 -3.03 -0.28
N SER A 6 16.83 -3.01 0.80
CA SER A 6 15.64 -3.83 0.93
C SER A 6 14.46 -3.27 0.14
N MET A 7 14.47 -1.97 -0.18
CA MET A 7 13.39 -1.30 -0.89
C MET A 7 13.90 -0.60 -2.15
N ARG A 8 13.05 -0.60 -3.18
CA ARG A 8 13.33 0.11 -4.43
C ARG A 8 13.15 1.61 -4.25
N THR A 9 14.01 2.40 -4.88
CA THR A 9 13.88 3.86 -4.86
C THR A 9 12.83 4.36 -5.86
N LEU A 10 12.48 3.56 -6.86
CA LEU A 10 11.52 3.90 -7.91
C LEU A 10 11.93 5.16 -8.69
N GLY A 11 13.27 5.40 -8.80
CA GLY A 11 13.81 6.56 -9.51
C GLY A 11 13.57 7.89 -8.80
N ARG A 12 13.30 7.87 -7.48
CA ARG A 12 12.91 9.06 -6.74
C ARG A 12 13.76 9.22 -5.49
N GLU A 13 13.91 10.47 -5.05
CA GLU A 13 14.49 10.77 -3.76
C GLU A 13 13.59 10.25 -2.64
N ARG A 14 14.17 10.14 -1.44
CA ARG A 14 13.49 9.55 -0.28
C ARG A 14 12.11 10.15 -0.01
N ASN A 15 12.03 11.50 0.00
CA ASN A 15 10.77 12.19 0.30
C ASN A 15 9.74 11.99 -0.82
N GLN A 16 10.19 12.01 -2.08
CA GLN A 16 9.32 11.78 -3.23
C GLN A 16 8.81 10.33 -3.25
N ARG A 17 9.66 9.39 -2.90
CA ARG A 17 9.28 7.98 -2.81
C ARG A 17 8.22 7.76 -1.73
N ARG A 18 8.41 8.37 -0.57
CA ARG A 18 7.42 8.30 0.52
C ARG A 18 6.07 8.89 0.11
N ALA A 19 6.10 10.04 -0.57
CA ALA A 19 4.89 10.68 -1.06
C ALA A 19 4.18 9.82 -2.08
N LEU A 20 4.92 9.16 -2.98
CA LEU A 20 4.35 8.25 -3.97
C LEU A 20 3.65 7.07 -3.29
N LEU A 21 4.33 6.42 -2.34
CA LEU A 21 3.76 5.27 -1.63
C LEU A 21 2.55 5.67 -0.78
N LYS A 22 2.59 6.84 -0.16
CA LYS A 22 1.44 7.37 0.58
C LYS A 22 0.24 7.58 -0.34
N SER A 23 0.47 8.17 -1.51
CA SER A 23 -0.57 8.40 -2.51
C SER A 23 -1.16 7.09 -3.03
N LEU A 24 -0.31 6.10 -3.33
CA LEU A 24 -0.76 4.77 -3.78
C LEU A 24 -1.55 4.05 -2.68
N SER A 25 -1.11 4.17 -1.43
CA SER A 25 -1.83 3.58 -0.29
C SER A 25 -3.22 4.18 -0.14
N ALA A 26 -3.32 5.50 -0.23
CA ALA A 26 -4.60 6.19 -0.15
C ALA A 26 -5.53 5.74 -1.28
N SER A 27 -5.03 5.66 -2.51
CA SER A 27 -5.81 5.20 -3.65
C SER A 27 -6.31 3.78 -3.47
N LEU A 28 -5.45 2.89 -2.99
CA LEU A 28 -5.85 1.49 -2.76
C LEU A 28 -6.93 1.38 -1.69
N ILE A 29 -6.82 2.14 -0.61
CA ILE A 29 -7.83 2.14 0.44
C ILE A 29 -9.17 2.65 -0.10
N GLU A 30 -9.16 3.71 -0.90
CA GLU A 30 -10.37 4.30 -1.46
C GLU A 30 -11.02 3.39 -2.50
N GLU A 31 -10.24 2.86 -3.43
CA GLU A 31 -10.75 2.12 -4.58
C GLU A 31 -10.84 0.61 -4.36
N LYS A 32 -10.16 0.09 -3.33
CA LYS A 32 -10.03 -1.35 -3.02
C LYS A 32 -9.14 -2.11 -4.00
N LYS A 33 -8.96 -1.61 -5.21
CA LYS A 33 -8.03 -2.15 -6.20
C LYS A 33 -7.54 -1.02 -7.10
N ILE A 34 -6.28 -1.07 -7.47
CA ILE A 34 -5.68 -0.09 -8.38
C ILE A 34 -4.78 -0.79 -9.38
N LYS A 35 -4.65 -0.17 -10.55
CA LYS A 35 -3.71 -0.59 -11.59
C LYS A 35 -2.49 0.31 -11.52
N THR A 36 -1.31 -0.29 -11.53
CA THR A 36 -0.06 0.46 -11.48
C THR A 36 1.05 -0.39 -12.11
N THR A 37 2.28 0.10 -12.11
CA THR A 37 3.40 -0.71 -12.58
C THR A 37 3.65 -1.85 -11.59
N LEU A 38 4.18 -2.97 -12.10
CA LEU A 38 4.48 -4.12 -11.26
C LEU A 38 5.47 -3.76 -10.14
N ALA A 39 6.47 -2.90 -10.43
CA ALA A 39 7.45 -2.47 -9.44
C ALA A 39 6.78 -1.71 -8.29
N ARG A 40 5.88 -0.78 -8.61
CA ARG A 40 5.13 -0.01 -7.60
C ARG A 40 4.23 -0.91 -6.77
N ALA A 41 3.55 -1.85 -7.42
CA ALA A 41 2.69 -2.80 -6.70
C ALA A 41 3.48 -3.63 -5.70
N ARG A 42 4.67 -4.10 -6.09
CA ARG A 42 5.54 -4.88 -5.21
C ARG A 42 6.06 -4.08 -4.01
N GLU A 43 6.34 -2.79 -4.20
CA GLU A 43 6.76 -1.93 -3.09
C GLU A 43 5.57 -1.54 -2.19
N LEU A 44 4.39 -1.41 -2.76
CA LEU A 44 3.18 -1.05 -2.01
C LEU A 44 2.70 -2.18 -1.10
N ARG A 45 2.81 -3.42 -1.54
CA ARG A 45 2.27 -4.58 -0.81
C ARG A 45 2.73 -4.66 0.65
N PRO A 46 4.03 -4.63 0.97
CA PRO A 46 4.45 -4.66 2.38
C PRO A 46 4.00 -3.45 3.17
N VAL A 47 3.91 -2.29 2.54
CA VAL A 47 3.41 -1.07 3.18
C VAL A 47 1.95 -1.25 3.59
N MET A 48 1.13 -1.78 2.69
CA MET A 48 -0.28 -2.03 3.00
C MET A 48 -0.48 -3.09 4.08
N ASP A 49 0.32 -4.15 4.04
CA ASP A 49 0.24 -5.18 5.07
C ASP A 49 0.53 -4.61 6.46
N LYS A 50 1.52 -3.73 6.56
CA LYS A 50 1.84 -3.04 7.83
C LYS A 50 0.72 -2.10 8.26
N LEU A 51 0.12 -1.37 7.31
CA LEU A 51 -0.98 -0.46 7.62
C LEU A 51 -2.21 -1.21 8.13
N VAL A 52 -2.56 -2.32 7.51
CA VAL A 52 -3.70 -3.14 7.96
C VAL A 52 -3.41 -3.73 9.34
N THR A 53 -2.23 -4.27 9.56
CA THR A 53 -1.84 -4.80 10.86
C THR A 53 -1.92 -3.73 11.95
N LEU A 54 -1.43 -2.51 11.66
CA LEU A 54 -1.51 -1.38 12.57
C LEU A 54 -2.96 -1.01 12.87
N SER A 55 -3.81 -0.98 11.84
CA SER A 55 -5.23 -0.63 12.01
C SER A 55 -5.99 -1.64 12.87
N LYS A 56 -5.57 -2.90 12.86
CA LYS A 56 -6.19 -3.96 13.68
C LYS A 56 -5.95 -3.76 15.17
N LYS A 57 -4.91 -3.02 15.57
CA LYS A 57 -4.66 -2.71 16.99
C LYS A 57 -5.75 -1.84 17.58
N GLY A 58 -6.27 -0.88 16.80
CA GLY A 58 -7.42 -0.06 17.18
C GLY A 58 -7.22 0.89 18.35
N ASN A 59 -6.00 1.02 18.90
CA ASN A 59 -5.77 1.92 20.01
C ASN A 59 -5.47 3.35 19.50
N VAL A 60 -5.44 4.32 20.42
CA VAL A 60 -5.24 5.74 20.10
C VAL A 60 -3.92 5.98 19.37
N ASN A 61 -2.85 5.34 19.82
CA ASN A 61 -1.54 5.50 19.21
C ASN A 61 -1.52 4.99 17.77
N ALA A 62 -2.13 3.84 17.53
CA ALA A 62 -2.23 3.26 16.18
C ALA A 62 -3.02 4.19 15.26
N ILE A 63 -4.14 4.74 15.74
CA ILE A 63 -4.97 5.65 14.95
C ILE A 63 -4.21 6.93 14.60
N ARG A 64 -3.45 7.50 15.54
CA ARG A 64 -2.63 8.68 15.29
C ARG A 64 -1.56 8.41 14.23
N LEU A 65 -0.92 7.25 14.28
CA LEU A 65 0.07 6.86 13.28
C LEU A 65 -0.57 6.70 11.91
N LEU A 66 -1.78 6.13 11.84
CA LEU A 66 -2.50 6.00 10.57
C LEU A 66 -2.87 7.36 9.99
N TYR A 67 -3.29 8.31 10.81
CA TYR A 67 -3.57 9.67 10.33
C TYR A 67 -2.36 10.29 9.63
N ALA A 68 -1.18 10.11 10.21
CA ALA A 68 0.06 10.62 9.61
C ALA A 68 0.44 9.90 8.33
N LYS A 69 0.12 8.61 8.22
CA LYS A 69 0.54 7.79 7.07
C LYS A 69 -0.43 7.86 5.88
N VAL A 70 -1.72 7.95 6.11
CA VAL A 70 -2.71 7.86 5.02
C VAL A 70 -3.77 8.95 5.05
N GLY A 71 -3.76 9.81 6.06
CA GLY A 71 -4.76 10.83 6.25
C GLY A 71 -5.95 10.34 7.05
N ARG A 72 -6.79 11.28 7.48
CA ARG A 72 -7.88 11.02 8.43
C ARG A 72 -8.95 10.10 7.87
N ASP A 73 -9.45 10.41 6.67
CA ASP A 73 -10.55 9.65 6.08
C ASP A 73 -10.14 8.22 5.76
N ASN A 74 -8.95 8.04 5.22
CA ASN A 74 -8.43 6.71 4.91
C ASN A 74 -8.13 5.91 6.17
N ALA A 75 -7.65 6.56 7.22
CA ALA A 75 -7.45 5.90 8.52
C ALA A 75 -8.76 5.39 9.10
N LYS A 76 -9.82 6.18 9.01
CA LYS A 76 -11.16 5.76 9.45
C LYS A 76 -11.67 4.56 8.66
N LYS A 77 -11.43 4.55 7.35
CA LYS A 77 -11.80 3.44 6.48
C LYS A 77 -11.04 2.16 6.84
N LEU A 78 -9.74 2.28 7.11
CA LEU A 78 -8.92 1.15 7.55
C LEU A 78 -9.44 0.56 8.85
N VAL A 79 -9.68 1.37 9.85
CA VAL A 79 -10.11 0.91 11.17
C VAL A 79 -11.56 0.41 11.14
N GLY A 80 -12.43 1.09 10.43
CA GLY A 80 -13.88 0.83 10.43
C GLY A 80 -14.33 -0.27 9.48
N GLU A 81 -13.59 -0.51 8.40
CA GLU A 81 -13.99 -1.50 7.38
C GLU A 81 -12.93 -2.58 7.18
N ILE A 82 -11.73 -2.17 6.80
CA ILE A 82 -10.70 -3.11 6.35
C ILE A 82 -10.18 -3.96 7.49
N ALA A 83 -9.88 -3.35 8.63
CA ALA A 83 -9.40 -4.08 9.80
C ALA A 83 -10.43 -5.10 10.28
N ILE A 84 -11.70 -4.76 10.23
CA ILE A 84 -12.78 -5.65 10.64
C ILE A 84 -12.88 -6.84 9.69
N SER A 85 -12.76 -6.59 8.39
CA SER A 85 -12.80 -7.66 7.37
C SER A 85 -11.67 -8.68 7.54
N TYR A 86 -10.51 -8.25 8.05
CA TYR A 86 -9.34 -9.12 8.21
C TYR A 86 -9.02 -9.45 9.65
N LYS A 87 -10.01 -9.38 10.50
CA LYS A 87 -9.85 -9.65 11.94
C LYS A 87 -9.14 -10.98 12.22
N ASP A 88 -9.50 -12.02 11.48
CA ASP A 88 -8.98 -13.37 11.70
C ASP A 88 -7.81 -13.74 10.77
N ARG A 89 -7.31 -12.77 10.01
CA ARG A 89 -6.24 -13.03 9.05
C ARG A 89 -4.94 -12.36 9.51
N ASN A 90 -3.87 -13.13 9.54
CA ASN A 90 -2.56 -12.67 10.01
C ASN A 90 -1.62 -12.41 8.83
N GLY A 91 -1.74 -11.24 8.21
CA GLY A 91 -0.91 -10.87 7.06
C GLY A 91 -1.50 -11.31 5.73
N GLY A 92 -0.82 -10.96 4.64
CA GLY A 92 -1.25 -11.30 3.30
C GLY A 92 -2.60 -10.72 2.93
N TYR A 93 -2.83 -9.45 3.23
CA TYR A 93 -4.12 -8.80 3.00
C TYR A 93 -4.34 -8.34 1.57
N THR A 94 -3.28 -8.31 0.78
CA THR A 94 -3.32 -7.85 -0.60
C THR A 94 -2.74 -8.90 -1.52
N ARG A 95 -3.14 -8.84 -2.80
CA ARG A 95 -2.57 -9.69 -3.84
C ARG A 95 -2.25 -8.87 -5.07
N ILE A 96 -1.30 -9.33 -5.85
CA ILE A 96 -0.86 -8.69 -7.08
C ILE A 96 -1.23 -9.59 -8.26
N ILE A 97 -1.96 -9.04 -9.22
CA ILE A 97 -2.33 -9.71 -10.46
C ILE A 97 -1.56 -9.05 -11.58
N LYS A 98 -0.72 -9.81 -12.28
CA LYS A 98 0.05 -9.29 -13.41
C LYS A 98 -0.88 -9.04 -14.59
N LEU A 99 -0.70 -7.89 -15.22
CA LEU A 99 -1.48 -7.48 -16.39
C LEU A 99 -0.58 -7.44 -17.62
N ASN A 100 -1.19 -7.23 -18.80
CA ASN A 100 -0.44 -7.05 -20.03
C ASN A 100 0.43 -5.79 -19.94
N PRO A 101 1.62 -5.78 -20.60
CA PRO A 101 2.46 -4.59 -20.63
C PRO A 101 1.70 -3.38 -21.21
N ARG A 102 2.04 -2.19 -20.72
CA ARG A 102 1.45 -0.96 -21.20
C ARG A 102 1.85 -0.70 -22.65
N LYS A 103 0.90 -0.35 -23.49
CA LYS A 103 1.13 -0.20 -24.94
C LYS A 103 2.09 0.95 -25.26
N SER A 104 2.08 2.02 -24.47
CA SER A 104 2.85 3.22 -24.78
C SER A 104 4.36 3.04 -24.61
N ASP A 105 4.79 2.25 -23.62
CA ASP A 105 6.22 2.13 -23.26
C ASP A 105 6.64 0.71 -22.88
N GLY A 106 5.74 -0.25 -22.97
CA GLY A 106 6.05 -1.63 -22.64
C GLY A 106 6.23 -1.90 -21.14
N ALA A 107 5.91 -0.94 -20.26
CA ALA A 107 6.06 -1.12 -18.82
C ALA A 107 5.22 -2.30 -18.33
N LEU A 108 5.81 -3.12 -17.45
CA LEU A 108 5.08 -4.23 -16.83
C LEU A 108 4.05 -3.67 -15.86
N MET A 109 2.79 -4.05 -16.06
CA MET A 109 1.67 -3.55 -15.27
C MET A 109 1.12 -4.63 -14.35
N ALA A 110 0.47 -4.18 -13.28
CA ALA A 110 -0.16 -5.07 -12.32
C ALA A 110 -1.37 -4.39 -11.69
N GLN A 111 -2.27 -5.20 -11.18
CA GLN A 111 -3.37 -4.76 -10.34
C GLN A 111 -3.08 -5.25 -8.93
N ILE A 112 -3.06 -4.35 -7.97
CA ILE A 112 -2.99 -4.71 -6.55
C ILE A 112 -4.36 -4.49 -5.95
N GLU A 113 -4.81 -5.45 -5.16
CA GLU A 113 -6.16 -5.42 -4.58
C GLU A 113 -6.17 -6.11 -3.22
N PHE A 114 -7.16 -5.79 -2.41
CA PHE A 114 -7.39 -6.53 -1.17
C PHE A 114 -7.96 -7.90 -1.48
N VAL A 115 -7.52 -8.87 -0.70
CA VAL A 115 -7.96 -10.27 -0.84
C VAL A 115 -9.43 -10.44 -0.47
#